data_fbca9cfd1e404d361a143644a1697663
#
_entry.id   fbca9cfd1e404d361a143644a1697663
#
_cell.length_a   1.000
_cell.length_b   1.000
_cell.length_c   1.000
_cell.angle_alpha   90.00
_cell.angle_beta   90.00
_cell.angle_gamma   90.00
#
_symmetry.space_group_name_H-M   'P 1'
#
loop_
_entity.id
_entity.type
_entity.pdbx_description
1 polymer ?
#
loop_
_entity_poly.entity_id
_entity_poly.type
_entity_poly.pdbx_seq_one_letter_code
_entity_poly.pdbx_strand_id
1 'polypeptide(L)'
;MFSHLPKVLSAKSLYLASFATATMIIPLLAICSGGAQAEESDKFYKKALPGYRFSFPRDHASHEEFKTEWWYYTGHLKSDDGKRYGYELTFFRSGVSPSEKGLPKGKDHSNVYLAHFAISDISNKKFYFYEKLTRSGLSLGTASNSVLHVYNDGWRVDEAGDAMILSADAEKNGIKLLLNSKKPPVIHGKDGVSQKADCLGCASHYYSLTRMDTKGLLFIDGKEKRVSGSSWMDHEFGSNQLTDEQIGWDWYSLQLNDYSELMLYVMRKKDGSIDKNSSGTIIGADGKTEHLSLSQFKIRSKSKWLSSKSKGNYPLNWDVEIPSKQIKLQVIADFEDQELVTKRSTDVTYWEGASTITGTKMGRPISGEGYVEMTGYSESFKKKSIF
;
A
#
# COMPACT_ATOMS: atom_id res chain seq x y z
N MET A 1 -6.57 -52.74 -53.42
CA MET A 1 -7.78 -52.74 -54.24
C MET A 1 -8.18 -51.28 -54.44
N PHE A 2 -7.90 -50.83 -55.67
CA PHE A 2 -8.67 -49.97 -56.59
C PHE A 2 -9.32 -48.71 -55.98
N SER A 3 -8.82 -47.51 -56.33
CA SER A 3 -8.97 -46.71 -57.59
C SER A 3 -10.30 -45.94 -57.56
N HIS A 4 -10.49 -44.66 -57.83
CA HIS A 4 -10.02 -43.82 -58.94
C HIS A 4 -10.46 -42.35 -58.63
N LEU A 5 -9.64 -41.41 -59.03
CA LEU A 5 -10.01 -40.04 -59.40
C LEU A 5 -10.83 -40.03 -60.72
N PRO A 6 -11.54 -38.91 -61.05
CA PRO A 6 -10.89 -38.04 -62.02
C PRO A 6 -11.09 -36.51 -61.83
N LYS A 7 -10.17 -35.81 -62.44
CA LYS A 7 -10.15 -34.37 -62.74
C LYS A 7 -11.18 -34.03 -63.82
N VAL A 8 -11.74 -32.82 -63.84
CA VAL A 8 -12.06 -32.06 -65.03
C VAL A 8 -11.83 -30.57 -64.88
N LEU A 9 -11.23 -29.99 -65.93
CA LEU A 9 -10.75 -28.65 -66.12
C LEU A 9 -11.82 -27.67 -66.63
N SER A 10 -11.44 -26.34 -66.63
CA SER A 10 -11.77 -25.26 -67.56
C SER A 10 -13.06 -24.48 -67.28
N ALA A 11 -13.14 -23.14 -67.31
CA ALA A 11 -12.56 -22.17 -68.24
C ALA A 11 -12.74 -20.73 -67.71
N LYS A 12 -11.91 -19.86 -68.24
CA LYS A 12 -11.83 -18.41 -68.02
C LYS A 12 -13.09 -17.65 -68.50
N SER A 13 -13.41 -16.57 -67.77
CA SER A 13 -13.95 -15.39 -68.49
C SER A 13 -13.57 -14.11 -67.71
N LEU A 14 -12.84 -13.22 -68.37
CA LEU A 14 -12.53 -11.85 -67.99
C LEU A 14 -13.78 -10.98 -68.11
N TYR A 15 -14.05 -10.20 -67.07
CA TYR A 15 -14.76 -8.93 -67.24
C TYR A 15 -14.03 -7.83 -66.47
N LEU A 16 -13.45 -6.90 -67.21
CA LEU A 16 -13.01 -5.59 -66.69
C LEU A 16 -14.24 -4.75 -66.41
N ALA A 17 -14.32 -4.27 -65.17
CA ALA A 17 -15.17 -3.15 -64.80
C ALA A 17 -14.33 -2.16 -64.01
N SER A 18 -14.07 -1.01 -64.61
CA SER A 18 -13.48 0.16 -64.00
C SER A 18 -14.44 0.74 -62.98
N PHE A 19 -14.02 0.82 -61.73
CA PHE A 19 -14.69 1.66 -60.73
C PHE A 19 -13.72 2.69 -60.19
N ALA A 20 -14.15 3.94 -60.33
CA ALA A 20 -13.49 5.13 -59.85
C ALA A 20 -13.35 5.08 -58.30
N THR A 21 -12.13 5.24 -57.82
CA THR A 21 -11.83 5.43 -56.40
C THR A 21 -12.22 6.83 -55.97
N ALA A 22 -13.35 6.96 -55.29
CA ALA A 22 -13.67 8.13 -54.49
C ALA A 22 -12.94 8.00 -53.15
N THR A 23 -11.86 8.74 -52.99
CA THR A 23 -11.13 8.85 -51.73
C THR A 23 -11.94 9.68 -50.77
N MET A 24 -12.68 9.04 -49.88
CA MET A 24 -13.36 9.67 -48.75
C MET A 24 -12.34 9.88 -47.63
N ILE A 25 -11.84 11.10 -47.51
CA ILE A 25 -11.03 11.53 -46.37
C ILE A 25 -11.97 11.64 -45.16
N ILE A 26 -11.95 10.64 -44.28
CA ILE A 26 -12.58 10.73 -42.96
C ILE A 26 -11.57 11.42 -42.06
N PRO A 27 -11.89 12.59 -41.49
CA PRO A 27 -11.02 13.18 -40.48
C PRO A 27 -11.04 12.29 -39.25
N LEU A 28 -9.88 11.76 -38.92
CA LEU A 28 -9.63 11.03 -37.67
C LEU A 28 -9.72 12.06 -36.51
N LEU A 29 -10.91 12.25 -35.97
CA LEU A 29 -11.09 12.92 -34.68
C LEU A 29 -10.54 11.97 -33.63
N ALA A 30 -9.29 12.18 -33.26
CA ALA A 30 -8.71 11.60 -32.07
C ALA A 30 -9.46 12.18 -30.85
N ILE A 31 -10.47 11.46 -30.39
CA ILE A 31 -11.17 11.81 -29.15
C ILE A 31 -10.18 11.53 -28.02
N CYS A 32 -9.62 12.60 -27.45
CA CYS A 32 -8.95 12.58 -26.17
C CYS A 32 -9.97 12.20 -25.07
N SER A 33 -10.27 10.93 -24.91
CA SER A 33 -11.23 10.43 -23.91
C SER A 33 -10.59 10.14 -22.54
N GLY A 34 -9.31 10.43 -22.35
CA GLY A 34 -8.63 10.20 -21.07
C GLY A 34 -8.87 11.23 -19.99
N GLY A 35 -9.19 12.47 -20.35
CA GLY A 35 -9.40 13.56 -19.39
C GLY A 35 -10.81 13.59 -18.76
N ALA A 36 -11.83 13.19 -19.52
CA ALA A 36 -13.22 13.27 -19.09
C ALA A 36 -13.59 12.21 -18.02
N GLN A 37 -12.94 11.05 -18.02
CA GLN A 37 -13.21 9.97 -17.05
C GLN A 37 -12.63 10.28 -15.66
N ALA A 38 -11.49 10.97 -15.58
CA ALA A 38 -10.91 11.40 -14.31
C ALA A 38 -11.71 12.55 -13.66
N GLU A 39 -12.26 13.47 -14.46
CA GLU A 39 -13.14 14.56 -13.96
C GLU A 39 -14.49 14.06 -13.46
N GLU A 40 -15.02 12.96 -13.96
CA GLU A 40 -16.33 12.43 -13.58
C GLU A 40 -16.28 11.66 -12.26
N SER A 41 -15.20 10.94 -11.96
CA SER A 41 -14.98 10.26 -10.67
C SER A 41 -14.79 11.24 -9.51
N ASP A 42 -14.20 12.40 -9.77
CA ASP A 42 -13.96 13.47 -8.79
C ASP A 42 -15.27 14.13 -8.26
N LYS A 43 -16.41 13.91 -8.91
CA LYS A 43 -17.72 14.46 -8.48
C LYS A 43 -18.40 13.63 -7.39
N PHE A 44 -18.00 12.37 -7.21
CA PHE A 44 -18.67 11.45 -6.29
C PHE A 44 -17.98 11.32 -4.93
N TYR A 45 -16.69 11.64 -4.85
CA TYR A 45 -15.91 11.45 -3.64
C TYR A 45 -15.36 12.77 -3.12
N LYS A 46 -15.31 12.91 -1.78
CA LYS A 46 -14.70 14.06 -1.12
C LYS A 46 -13.19 14.06 -1.35
N LYS A 47 -12.62 15.26 -1.49
CA LYS A 47 -11.16 15.45 -1.47
C LYS A 47 -10.68 15.60 -0.04
N ALA A 48 -9.50 15.07 0.26
CA ALA A 48 -8.84 15.35 1.54
C ALA A 48 -8.35 16.82 1.54
N LEU A 49 -8.99 17.64 2.36
CA LEU A 49 -8.74 19.08 2.45
C LEU A 49 -8.40 19.49 3.88
N PRO A 50 -7.63 20.57 4.08
CA PRO A 50 -7.34 21.10 5.41
C PRO A 50 -8.59 21.35 6.25
N GLY A 51 -8.46 21.16 7.57
CA GLY A 51 -9.52 21.38 8.54
C GLY A 51 -10.28 20.14 8.98
N TYR A 52 -9.90 18.95 8.50
CA TYR A 52 -10.43 17.69 9.02
C TYR A 52 -10.02 17.51 10.48
N ARG A 53 -10.99 17.16 11.32
CA ARG A 53 -10.77 16.90 12.74
C ARG A 53 -11.06 15.44 13.04
N PHE A 54 -10.03 14.69 13.35
CA PHE A 54 -10.15 13.30 13.75
C PHE A 54 -10.91 13.17 15.07
N SER A 55 -11.76 12.15 15.13
CA SER A 55 -12.56 11.79 16.31
C SER A 55 -12.44 10.29 16.58
N PHE A 56 -11.69 9.92 17.62
CA PHE A 56 -11.50 8.52 18.00
C PHE A 56 -12.48 8.09 19.09
N PRO A 57 -13.01 6.82 19.01
CA PRO A 57 -12.62 5.74 18.12
C PRO A 57 -13.28 5.76 16.74
N ARG A 58 -14.20 6.70 16.42
CA ARG A 58 -14.98 6.71 15.18
C ARG A 58 -14.08 6.62 13.93
N ASP A 59 -12.96 7.33 13.89
CA ASP A 59 -12.11 7.39 12.71
C ASP A 59 -11.15 6.18 12.58
N HIS A 60 -11.34 5.14 13.38
CA HIS A 60 -10.82 3.80 13.09
C HIS A 60 -11.70 3.05 12.08
N ALA A 61 -12.96 3.43 11.94
CA ALA A 61 -13.94 2.87 11.00
C ALA A 61 -13.77 3.43 9.57
N SER A 62 -14.55 2.92 8.62
CA SER A 62 -14.47 3.31 7.21
C SER A 62 -15.01 4.72 6.94
N HIS A 63 -14.45 5.36 5.90
CA HIS A 63 -14.77 6.69 5.38
C HIS A 63 -15.22 6.58 3.92
N GLU A 64 -16.41 6.03 3.68
CA GLU A 64 -16.92 5.72 2.33
C GLU A 64 -17.10 6.95 1.43
N GLU A 65 -17.13 8.15 2.00
CA GLU A 65 -17.15 9.40 1.27
C GLU A 65 -15.83 9.71 0.53
N PHE A 66 -14.75 8.99 0.82
CA PHE A 66 -13.49 9.04 0.09
C PHE A 66 -13.34 7.83 -0.82
N LYS A 67 -12.65 7.98 -1.95
CA LYS A 67 -12.51 6.94 -2.97
C LYS A 67 -11.65 5.78 -2.48
N THR A 68 -10.50 6.08 -1.87
CA THR A 68 -9.51 5.08 -1.45
C THR A 68 -9.26 5.18 0.03
N GLU A 69 -9.09 4.04 0.66
CA GLU A 69 -8.82 3.93 2.08
C GLU A 69 -8.05 2.64 2.35
N TRP A 70 -7.10 2.67 3.30
CA TRP A 70 -6.41 1.48 3.73
C TRP A 70 -6.12 1.48 5.23
N TRP A 71 -6.14 0.29 5.78
CA TRP A 71 -5.74 -0.07 7.13
C TRP A 71 -4.52 -0.98 7.00
N TYR A 72 -3.36 -0.48 7.32
CA TYR A 72 -2.08 -1.13 7.16
C TYR A 72 -1.48 -1.46 8.52
N TYR A 73 -1.12 -2.71 8.73
CA TYR A 73 -0.53 -3.20 9.97
C TYR A 73 0.78 -3.89 9.68
N THR A 74 1.84 -3.50 10.38
CA THR A 74 3.13 -4.19 10.36
C THR A 74 3.63 -4.41 11.77
N GLY A 75 4.56 -5.34 11.96
CA GLY A 75 5.14 -5.55 13.27
C GLY A 75 6.27 -6.56 13.29
N HIS A 76 7.02 -6.48 14.36
CA HIS A 76 8.05 -7.43 14.72
C HIS A 76 7.55 -8.33 15.84
N LEU A 77 7.68 -9.63 15.64
CA LEU A 77 7.24 -10.67 16.57
C LEU A 77 8.40 -11.56 16.98
N LYS A 78 8.41 -11.99 18.22
CA LYS A 78 9.33 -12.96 18.75
C LYS A 78 8.53 -14.12 19.36
N SER A 79 8.86 -15.35 18.95
CA SER A 79 8.25 -16.54 19.51
C SER A 79 8.94 -17.00 20.81
N ASP A 80 8.27 -17.85 21.58
CA ASP A 80 8.80 -18.38 22.85
C ASP A 80 10.15 -19.11 22.66
N ASP A 81 10.41 -19.70 21.49
CA ASP A 81 11.68 -20.32 21.12
C ASP A 81 12.76 -19.31 20.65
N GLY A 82 12.48 -18.00 20.79
CA GLY A 82 13.42 -16.92 20.52
C GLY A 82 13.56 -16.51 19.05
N LYS A 83 12.83 -17.13 18.13
CA LYS A 83 12.87 -16.79 16.70
C LYS A 83 12.17 -15.48 16.43
N ARG A 84 12.69 -14.72 15.44
CA ARG A 84 12.17 -13.42 15.03
C ARG A 84 11.39 -13.54 13.73
N TYR A 85 10.28 -12.80 13.68
CA TYR A 85 9.39 -12.70 12.53
C TYR A 85 8.98 -11.25 12.31
N GLY A 86 8.71 -10.90 11.05
CA GLY A 86 7.96 -9.73 10.68
C GLY A 86 6.61 -10.14 10.12
N TYR A 87 5.63 -9.24 10.16
CA TYR A 87 4.37 -9.41 9.43
C TYR A 87 3.88 -8.11 8.85
N GLU A 88 3.13 -8.21 7.77
CA GLU A 88 2.29 -7.16 7.19
C GLU A 88 0.90 -7.73 6.99
N LEU A 89 -0.14 -6.95 7.34
CA LEU A 89 -1.53 -7.22 6.98
C LEU A 89 -2.18 -5.89 6.61
N THR A 90 -2.53 -5.75 5.35
CA THR A 90 -3.13 -4.54 4.81
C THR A 90 -4.48 -4.83 4.20
N PHE A 91 -5.46 -3.99 4.52
CA PHE A 91 -6.77 -3.96 3.88
C PHE A 91 -6.90 -2.68 3.09
N PHE A 92 -7.42 -2.79 1.87
CA PHE A 92 -7.69 -1.65 1.00
C PHE A 92 -9.16 -1.65 0.63
N ARG A 93 -9.76 -0.46 0.61
CA ARG A 93 -11.07 -0.21 0.03
C ARG A 93 -10.94 0.79 -1.11
N SER A 94 -11.51 0.46 -2.25
CA SER A 94 -11.64 1.38 -3.38
C SER A 94 -13.09 1.48 -3.79
N GLY A 95 -13.63 2.68 -3.77
CA GLY A 95 -14.97 2.98 -4.24
C GLY A 95 -15.02 2.96 -5.78
N VAL A 96 -16.01 2.25 -6.32
CA VAL A 96 -16.27 2.22 -7.77
C VAL A 96 -17.38 3.20 -8.09
N SER A 97 -17.12 4.12 -9.01
CA SER A 97 -18.09 5.12 -9.44
C SER A 97 -19.28 4.48 -10.18
N PRO A 98 -20.53 4.94 -9.99
CA PRO A 98 -21.70 4.42 -10.70
C PRO A 98 -21.62 4.55 -12.23
N SER A 99 -20.79 5.46 -12.76
CA SER A 99 -20.53 5.62 -14.18
C SER A 99 -19.60 4.56 -14.77
N GLU A 100 -18.85 3.84 -13.93
CA GLU A 100 -17.98 2.76 -14.35
C GLU A 100 -18.76 1.46 -14.59
N LYS A 101 -19.62 1.45 -15.62
CA LYS A 101 -20.27 0.31 -16.25
C LYS A 101 -21.39 -0.40 -15.51
N GLY A 102 -22.61 -0.07 -15.87
CA GLY A 102 -23.75 -1.01 -15.87
C GLY A 102 -24.32 -1.39 -14.51
N LEU A 103 -24.02 -0.66 -13.46
CA LEU A 103 -24.66 -0.83 -12.16
C LEU A 103 -26.04 -0.17 -12.16
N PRO A 104 -27.08 -0.79 -11.56
CA PRO A 104 -28.41 -0.22 -11.46
C PRO A 104 -28.35 1.14 -10.75
N LYS A 105 -28.96 2.18 -11.35
CA LYS A 105 -29.14 3.48 -10.70
C LYS A 105 -29.87 3.27 -9.36
N GLY A 106 -29.22 3.66 -8.25
CA GLY A 106 -29.87 3.72 -6.94
C GLY A 106 -29.47 2.65 -5.91
N LYS A 107 -28.40 1.91 -6.11
CA LYS A 107 -27.80 1.09 -5.06
C LYS A 107 -26.37 1.54 -4.78
N ASP A 108 -26.08 1.58 -3.50
CA ASP A 108 -24.88 1.97 -2.82
C ASP A 108 -23.58 1.73 -3.61
N HIS A 109 -22.64 2.64 -3.45
CA HIS A 109 -21.31 2.56 -4.02
C HIS A 109 -20.75 1.15 -3.89
N SER A 110 -20.50 0.48 -5.01
CA SER A 110 -19.86 -0.82 -4.96
C SER A 110 -18.40 -0.61 -4.61
N ASN A 111 -18.02 -1.07 -3.43
CA ASN A 111 -16.61 -1.07 -3.03
C ASN A 111 -15.92 -2.33 -3.53
N VAL A 112 -14.66 -2.17 -3.90
CA VAL A 112 -13.72 -3.27 -4.09
C VAL A 112 -12.83 -3.32 -2.85
N TYR A 113 -12.68 -4.51 -2.29
CA TYR A 113 -11.82 -4.76 -1.15
C TYR A 113 -10.66 -5.64 -1.55
N LEU A 114 -9.47 -5.21 -1.22
CA LEU A 114 -8.25 -5.98 -1.42
C LEU A 114 -7.59 -6.19 -0.07
N ALA A 115 -6.81 -7.23 0.06
CA ALA A 115 -5.99 -7.44 1.23
C ALA A 115 -4.69 -8.14 0.86
N HIS A 116 -3.61 -7.71 1.50
CA HIS A 116 -2.30 -8.34 1.43
C HIS A 116 -1.91 -8.85 2.81
N PHE A 117 -1.30 -10.00 2.85
CA PHE A 117 -0.78 -10.59 4.07
C PHE A 117 0.60 -11.17 3.80
N ALA A 118 1.59 -10.73 4.55
CA ALA A 118 2.94 -11.24 4.45
C ALA A 118 3.53 -11.64 5.81
N ILE A 119 4.42 -12.62 5.79
CA ILE A 119 5.23 -13.04 6.94
C ILE A 119 6.69 -13.10 6.51
N SER A 120 7.53 -12.37 7.22
CA SER A 120 8.98 -12.45 7.14
C SER A 120 9.49 -13.38 8.23
N ASP A 121 9.85 -14.62 7.90
CA ASP A 121 10.59 -15.49 8.80
C ASP A 121 12.06 -15.07 8.79
N ILE A 122 12.38 -14.09 9.64
CA ILE A 122 13.68 -13.43 9.72
C ILE A 122 14.76 -14.45 10.06
N SER A 123 14.47 -15.37 10.96
CA SER A 123 15.43 -16.38 11.42
C SER A 123 15.83 -17.37 10.32
N ASN A 124 14.96 -17.64 9.36
CA ASN A 124 15.21 -18.56 8.24
C ASN A 124 15.35 -17.83 6.88
N LYS A 125 15.22 -16.49 6.85
CA LYS A 125 15.26 -15.65 5.64
C LYS A 125 14.25 -16.11 4.58
N LYS A 126 13.02 -16.41 5.01
CA LYS A 126 11.92 -16.83 4.14
C LYS A 126 10.82 -15.78 4.18
N PHE A 127 10.28 -15.50 3.02
CA PHE A 127 9.16 -14.59 2.85
C PHE A 127 7.95 -15.32 2.28
N TYR A 128 6.82 -15.15 2.94
CA TYR A 128 5.53 -15.68 2.52
C TYR A 128 4.60 -14.50 2.29
N PHE A 129 3.87 -14.48 1.17
CA PHE A 129 2.86 -13.46 0.95
C PHE A 129 1.64 -14.06 0.25
N TYR A 130 0.50 -13.43 0.50
CA TYR A 130 -0.82 -13.81 0.01
C TYR A 130 -1.62 -12.57 -0.30
N GLU A 131 -2.54 -12.68 -1.25
CA GLU A 131 -3.39 -11.57 -1.68
C GLU A 131 -4.83 -12.01 -1.85
N LYS A 132 -5.78 -11.12 -1.56
CA LYS A 132 -7.22 -11.31 -1.73
C LYS A 132 -7.83 -10.11 -2.45
N LEU A 133 -8.82 -10.40 -3.28
CA LEU A 133 -9.66 -9.42 -3.97
C LEU A 133 -11.11 -9.84 -3.87
N THR A 134 -11.95 -8.98 -3.30
CA THR A 134 -13.39 -9.20 -3.19
C THR A 134 -14.17 -7.95 -3.58
N ARG A 135 -15.46 -8.09 -3.76
CA ARG A 135 -16.38 -6.97 -4.02
C ARG A 135 -17.48 -6.94 -2.97
N SER A 136 -17.98 -5.75 -2.65
CA SER A 136 -19.17 -5.62 -1.83
C SER A 136 -20.37 -6.36 -2.46
N GLY A 137 -21.29 -6.83 -1.63
CA GLY A 137 -22.51 -7.50 -2.08
C GLY A 137 -22.50 -9.03 -2.07
N LEU A 138 -21.33 -9.66 -1.90
CA LEU A 138 -21.21 -11.13 -1.73
C LEU A 138 -20.89 -11.53 -0.29
N SER A 139 -20.93 -10.59 0.66
CA SER A 139 -20.53 -10.77 2.07
C SER A 139 -19.07 -11.23 2.26
N LEU A 140 -18.24 -11.14 1.21
CA LEU A 140 -16.83 -11.53 1.22
C LEU A 140 -15.89 -10.37 1.49
N GLY A 141 -16.36 -9.12 1.33
CA GLY A 141 -15.60 -7.90 1.61
C GLY A 141 -16.50 -6.83 2.21
N THR A 142 -16.10 -6.26 3.34
CA THR A 142 -16.84 -5.20 4.03
C THR A 142 -15.94 -4.38 4.94
N ALA A 143 -16.31 -3.14 5.17
CA ALA A 143 -15.79 -2.30 6.24
C ALA A 143 -16.95 -1.55 6.89
N SER A 144 -17.00 -1.53 8.22
CA SER A 144 -18.03 -0.79 8.95
C SER A 144 -17.71 0.70 8.98
N ASN A 145 -18.72 1.54 8.89
CA ASN A 145 -18.59 3.00 9.01
C ASN A 145 -18.81 3.53 10.43
N SER A 146 -19.01 2.67 11.42
CA SER A 146 -19.30 3.06 12.80
C SER A 146 -18.30 2.54 13.83
N VAL A 147 -17.70 1.39 13.58
CA VAL A 147 -16.71 0.75 14.45
C VAL A 147 -15.59 0.15 13.59
N LEU A 148 -14.41 -0.03 14.15
CA LEU A 148 -13.35 -0.74 13.43
C LEU A 148 -13.76 -2.21 13.22
N HIS A 149 -14.20 -2.48 12.01
CA HIS A 149 -14.45 -3.82 11.51
C HIS A 149 -14.19 -3.82 10.01
N VAL A 150 -13.10 -4.45 9.59
CA VAL A 150 -12.76 -4.64 8.19
C VAL A 150 -12.56 -6.12 7.94
N TYR A 151 -13.23 -6.61 6.91
CA TYR A 151 -13.24 -8.04 6.58
C TYR A 151 -13.01 -8.25 5.08
N ASN A 152 -12.17 -9.22 4.74
CA ASN A 152 -11.93 -9.65 3.37
C ASN A 152 -11.71 -11.16 3.34
N ASP A 153 -12.76 -11.92 2.99
CA ASP A 153 -12.73 -13.36 2.75
C ASP A 153 -11.97 -14.16 3.84
N GLY A 154 -12.39 -13.98 5.11
CA GLY A 154 -11.79 -14.64 6.28
C GLY A 154 -10.70 -13.83 7.00
N TRP A 155 -10.02 -12.91 6.32
CA TRP A 155 -9.07 -12.00 6.98
C TRP A 155 -9.81 -10.81 7.57
N ARG A 156 -9.40 -10.35 8.73
CA ARG A 156 -10.12 -9.26 9.40
C ARG A 156 -9.28 -8.51 10.42
N VAL A 157 -9.75 -7.31 10.70
CA VAL A 157 -9.43 -6.56 11.91
C VAL A 157 -10.74 -6.16 12.59
N ASP A 158 -10.79 -6.33 13.91
CA ASP A 158 -11.92 -5.98 14.74
C ASP A 158 -11.47 -5.14 15.93
N GLU A 159 -12.30 -4.17 16.33
CA GLU A 159 -12.18 -3.49 17.61
C GLU A 159 -12.56 -4.44 18.75
N ALA A 160 -11.80 -4.42 19.82
CA ALA A 160 -12.02 -5.23 21.03
C ALA A 160 -11.74 -4.40 22.29
N GLY A 161 -12.66 -3.50 22.64
CA GLY A 161 -12.44 -2.45 23.65
C GLY A 161 -11.34 -1.50 23.19
N ASP A 162 -10.31 -1.29 24.02
CA ASP A 162 -9.16 -0.46 23.65
C ASP A 162 -8.10 -1.19 22.78
N ALA A 163 -8.37 -2.45 22.42
CA ALA A 163 -7.48 -3.28 21.63
C ALA A 163 -8.03 -3.53 20.23
N MET A 164 -7.18 -4.03 19.34
CA MET A 164 -7.54 -4.52 18.01
C MET A 164 -7.18 -6.00 17.88
N ILE A 165 -8.05 -6.77 17.24
CA ILE A 165 -7.80 -8.18 16.93
C ILE A 165 -7.57 -8.30 15.45
N LEU A 166 -6.38 -8.77 15.06
CA LEU A 166 -6.03 -9.11 13.69
C LEU A 166 -6.10 -10.61 13.49
N SER A 167 -6.69 -11.05 12.38
CA SER A 167 -6.70 -12.45 11.98
C SER A 167 -6.55 -12.57 10.47
N ALA A 168 -5.54 -13.32 10.05
CA ALA A 168 -5.36 -13.73 8.67
C ALA A 168 -4.85 -15.17 8.63
N ASP A 169 -5.40 -15.97 7.74
CA ASP A 169 -4.97 -17.34 7.49
C ASP A 169 -4.88 -17.61 6.00
N ALA A 170 -3.81 -18.23 5.57
CA ALA A 170 -3.57 -18.59 4.19
C ALA A 170 -2.75 -19.86 4.12
N GLU A 171 -3.31 -20.92 3.53
CA GLU A 171 -2.68 -22.24 3.41
C GLU A 171 -2.28 -22.81 4.78
N LYS A 172 -0.95 -22.82 5.07
CA LYS A 172 -0.37 -23.32 6.33
C LYS A 172 0.19 -22.19 7.20
N ASN A 173 0.00 -20.94 6.80
CA ASN A 173 0.54 -19.75 7.48
C ASN A 173 -0.61 -18.85 7.97
N GLY A 174 -0.38 -18.13 9.06
CA GLY A 174 -1.42 -17.26 9.57
C GLY A 174 -1.02 -16.51 10.83
N ILE A 175 -1.85 -15.55 11.19
CA ILE A 175 -1.75 -14.80 12.46
C ILE A 175 -3.11 -14.69 13.14
N LYS A 176 -3.08 -14.67 14.48
CA LYS A 176 -4.18 -14.22 15.34
C LYS A 176 -3.56 -13.39 16.45
N LEU A 177 -3.66 -12.08 16.33
CA LEU A 177 -2.93 -11.13 17.16
C LEU A 177 -3.89 -10.19 17.89
N LEU A 178 -3.57 -9.88 19.14
CA LEU A 178 -4.17 -8.80 19.93
C LEU A 178 -3.15 -7.67 20.02
N LEU A 179 -3.58 -6.47 19.61
CA LEU A 179 -2.76 -5.26 19.54
C LEU A 179 -3.34 -4.20 20.49
N ASN A 180 -2.48 -3.66 21.38
CA ASN A 180 -2.86 -2.61 22.33
C ASN A 180 -2.00 -1.38 22.11
N SER A 181 -2.59 -0.27 21.69
CA SER A 181 -1.84 0.97 21.49
C SER A 181 -1.24 1.49 22.78
N LYS A 182 0.00 1.92 22.73
CA LYS A 182 0.75 2.49 23.86
C LYS A 182 0.79 4.01 23.83
N LYS A 183 0.35 4.60 22.72
CA LYS A 183 0.33 6.04 22.51
C LYS A 183 -0.98 6.47 21.85
N PRO A 184 -1.39 7.72 22.03
CA PRO A 184 -2.50 8.29 21.26
C PRO A 184 -2.26 8.19 19.75
N PRO A 185 -3.31 8.24 18.92
CA PRO A 185 -3.17 8.35 17.48
C PRO A 185 -2.31 9.56 17.08
N VAL A 186 -1.38 9.34 16.17
CA VAL A 186 -0.48 10.34 15.62
C VAL A 186 -1.01 10.81 14.27
N ILE A 187 -1.47 12.05 14.20
CA ILE A 187 -1.98 12.65 12.97
C ILE A 187 -0.81 13.21 12.17
N HIS A 188 -0.70 12.79 10.90
CA HIS A 188 0.37 13.21 10.01
C HIS A 188 0.00 14.41 9.15
N GLY A 189 1.03 15.16 8.70
CA GLY A 189 0.87 16.33 7.87
C GLY A 189 0.53 17.60 8.66
N LYS A 190 -0.28 18.48 8.07
CA LYS A 190 -0.69 19.76 8.64
C LYS A 190 -2.21 19.93 8.52
N ASP A 191 -2.83 20.46 9.55
CA ASP A 191 -4.29 20.74 9.59
C ASP A 191 -5.14 19.50 9.23
N GLY A 192 -4.73 18.30 9.67
CA GLY A 192 -5.42 17.03 9.39
C GLY A 192 -5.21 16.48 7.97
N VAL A 193 -4.23 17.00 7.23
CA VAL A 193 -3.95 16.61 5.84
C VAL A 193 -2.48 16.26 5.65
N SER A 194 -2.22 15.09 5.07
CA SER A 194 -0.93 14.68 4.53
C SER A 194 -0.90 14.95 3.03
N GLN A 195 -0.27 16.07 2.63
CA GLN A 195 -0.16 16.47 1.24
C GLN A 195 0.81 15.54 0.50
N LYS A 196 0.41 15.03 -0.67
CA LYS A 196 1.22 14.10 -1.49
C LYS A 196 1.76 14.77 -2.77
N ALA A 197 1.07 15.79 -3.29
CA ALA A 197 1.48 16.55 -4.48
C ALA A 197 0.86 17.96 -4.47
N ASP A 198 1.26 18.82 -5.42
CA ASP A 198 0.86 20.25 -5.46
C ASP A 198 -0.59 20.55 -5.88
N CYS A 199 -1.40 19.55 -6.16
CA CYS A 199 -2.80 19.77 -6.56
C CYS A 199 -3.75 19.79 -5.36
N LEU A 200 -4.86 20.48 -5.49
CA LEU A 200 -5.90 20.58 -4.47
C LEU A 200 -6.53 19.20 -4.21
N GLY A 201 -6.38 18.68 -3.00
CA GLY A 201 -6.89 17.37 -2.61
C GLY A 201 -6.01 16.20 -3.10
N CYS A 202 -4.80 16.46 -3.64
CA CYS A 202 -3.76 15.44 -3.83
C CYS A 202 -3.12 15.12 -2.49
N ALA A 203 -3.90 14.51 -1.62
CA ALA A 203 -3.62 14.36 -0.21
C ALA A 203 -4.48 13.24 0.38
N SER A 204 -4.18 12.89 1.61
CA SER A 204 -4.98 12.00 2.43
C SER A 204 -5.18 12.58 3.83
N HIS A 205 -6.20 12.10 4.52
CA HIS A 205 -6.28 12.14 5.96
C HIS A 205 -5.56 10.91 6.48
N TYR A 206 -4.53 11.12 7.29
CA TYR A 206 -3.58 10.07 7.64
C TYR A 206 -3.21 10.14 9.13
N TYR A 207 -3.40 9.01 9.82
CA TYR A 207 -2.91 8.86 11.19
C TYR A 207 -2.28 7.48 11.39
N SER A 208 -1.45 7.35 12.43
CA SER A 208 -0.82 6.11 12.84
C SER A 208 -1.03 5.81 14.32
N LEU A 209 -1.10 4.51 14.66
CA LEU A 209 -0.81 4.00 15.98
C LEU A 209 0.62 3.47 15.96
N THR A 210 1.55 4.29 16.41
CA THR A 210 2.97 4.12 16.13
C THR A 210 3.68 3.08 16.99
N ARG A 211 3.02 2.61 18.06
CA ARG A 211 3.55 1.57 18.94
C ARG A 211 2.39 0.81 19.60
N MET A 212 2.27 -0.45 19.27
CA MET A 212 1.22 -1.32 19.78
C MET A 212 1.84 -2.57 20.39
N ASP A 213 1.65 -2.80 21.70
CA ASP A 213 2.01 -4.08 22.31
C ASP A 213 1.20 -5.19 21.65
N THR A 214 1.89 -6.18 21.13
CA THR A 214 1.31 -7.26 20.33
C THR A 214 1.58 -8.60 20.96
N LYS A 215 0.57 -9.45 21.05
CA LYS A 215 0.67 -10.84 21.49
C LYS A 215 -0.35 -11.72 20.77
N GLY A 216 -0.04 -12.99 20.63
CA GLY A 216 -0.98 -13.92 20.01
C GLY A 216 -0.32 -15.16 19.46
N LEU A 217 -0.85 -15.61 18.33
CA LEU A 217 -0.43 -16.84 17.65
C LEU A 217 0.05 -16.50 16.24
N LEU A 218 1.16 -17.12 15.86
CA LEU A 218 1.70 -17.17 14.52
C LEU A 218 1.70 -18.63 14.06
N PHE A 219 1.24 -18.88 12.86
CA PHE A 219 1.28 -20.20 12.21
C PHE A 219 2.28 -20.13 11.06
N ILE A 220 3.27 -21.04 11.07
CA ILE A 220 4.28 -21.18 10.01
C ILE A 220 4.41 -22.65 9.64
N ASP A 221 4.23 -22.96 8.36
CA ASP A 221 4.24 -24.33 7.84
C ASP A 221 3.31 -25.27 8.64
N GLY A 222 2.14 -24.76 9.08
CA GLY A 222 1.15 -25.48 9.89
C GLY A 222 1.50 -25.63 11.37
N LYS A 223 2.61 -25.04 11.84
CA LYS A 223 3.02 -25.08 13.24
C LYS A 223 2.62 -23.81 13.97
N GLU A 224 1.91 -23.99 15.06
CA GLU A 224 1.53 -22.88 15.95
C GLU A 224 2.72 -22.43 16.79
N LYS A 225 2.85 -21.12 16.95
CA LYS A 225 3.83 -20.47 17.82
C LYS A 225 3.15 -19.35 18.60
N ARG A 226 3.35 -19.32 19.91
CA ARG A 226 3.03 -18.14 20.70
C ARG A 226 4.04 -17.06 20.41
N VAL A 227 3.56 -15.84 20.23
CA VAL A 227 4.40 -14.69 19.89
C VAL A 227 4.03 -13.47 20.69
N SER A 228 5.04 -12.62 20.92
CA SER A 228 4.87 -11.26 21.42
C SER A 228 5.78 -10.30 20.66
N GLY A 229 5.46 -9.01 20.68
CA GLY A 229 6.26 -8.01 19.97
C GLY A 229 5.64 -6.64 19.95
N SER A 230 6.01 -5.86 18.96
CA SER A 230 5.48 -4.52 18.72
C SER A 230 4.97 -4.37 17.31
N SER A 231 3.85 -3.67 17.16
CA SER A 231 3.26 -3.38 15.86
C SER A 231 3.11 -1.89 15.63
N TRP A 232 2.91 -1.57 14.37
CA TRP A 232 2.56 -0.26 13.84
C TRP A 232 1.26 -0.39 13.04
N MET A 233 0.42 0.63 13.06
CA MET A 233 -0.78 0.72 12.24
C MET A 233 -0.87 2.07 11.58
N ASP A 234 -1.16 2.07 10.29
CA ASP A 234 -1.54 3.25 9.52
C ASP A 234 -2.98 3.13 9.05
N HIS A 235 -3.70 4.23 9.14
CA HIS A 235 -4.99 4.40 8.50
C HIS A 235 -4.97 5.68 7.67
N GLU A 236 -5.26 5.53 6.41
CA GLU A 236 -5.20 6.63 5.45
C GLU A 236 -6.38 6.57 4.50
N PHE A 237 -7.06 7.71 4.29
CA PHE A 237 -8.19 7.83 3.38
C PHE A 237 -8.13 9.14 2.58
N GLY A 238 -8.48 9.04 1.29
CA GLY A 238 -8.43 10.14 0.33
C GLY A 238 -9.01 9.74 -1.02
N SER A 239 -9.00 10.65 -1.99
CA SER A 239 -9.60 10.36 -3.30
C SER A 239 -8.68 10.62 -4.47
N ASN A 240 -7.62 11.38 -4.28
CA ASN A 240 -6.66 11.72 -5.32
C ASN A 240 -5.29 11.95 -4.70
N GLN A 241 -4.52 10.89 -4.53
CA GLN A 241 -3.28 10.95 -3.75
C GLN A 241 -2.03 11.11 -4.60
N LEU A 242 -2.03 10.55 -5.83
CA LEU A 242 -0.86 10.53 -6.71
C LEU A 242 -1.12 11.31 -8.00
N THR A 243 -0.07 11.92 -8.52
CA THR A 243 -0.06 12.54 -9.87
C THR A 243 0.59 11.61 -10.88
N ASP A 244 0.39 11.92 -12.18
CA ASP A 244 1.01 11.14 -13.27
C ASP A 244 2.54 11.28 -13.31
N GLU A 245 3.10 12.28 -12.64
CA GLU A 245 4.55 12.48 -12.53
C GLU A 245 5.21 11.61 -11.45
N GLN A 246 4.44 11.09 -10.51
CA GLN A 246 4.94 10.24 -9.44
C GLN A 246 4.93 8.77 -9.86
N ILE A 247 6.03 8.07 -9.62
CA ILE A 247 6.22 6.67 -10.02
C ILE A 247 6.15 5.69 -8.86
N GLY A 248 6.08 6.17 -7.62
CA GLY A 248 6.04 5.37 -6.41
C GLY A 248 6.56 6.14 -5.21
N TRP A 249 6.59 5.45 -4.10
CA TRP A 249 7.08 5.99 -2.82
C TRP A 249 7.96 4.99 -2.09
N ASP A 250 8.74 5.50 -1.16
CA ASP A 250 9.43 4.74 -0.13
C ASP A 250 8.90 5.24 1.21
N TRP A 251 8.38 4.34 2.04
CA TRP A 251 7.82 4.65 3.35
C TRP A 251 8.59 3.89 4.44
N TYR A 252 8.70 4.52 5.60
CA TYR A 252 9.48 4.02 6.73
C TYR A 252 8.71 4.22 8.03
N SER A 253 8.49 3.15 8.80
CA SER A 253 8.11 3.19 10.21
C SER A 253 9.26 2.69 11.06
N LEU A 254 9.77 3.52 11.94
CA LEU A 254 10.94 3.22 12.74
C LEU A 254 10.60 3.37 14.23
N GLN A 255 10.66 2.29 14.97
CA GLN A 255 10.41 2.24 16.42
C GLN A 255 11.74 2.12 17.17
N LEU A 256 12.14 3.17 17.90
CA LEU A 256 13.41 3.21 18.61
C LEU A 256 13.27 2.69 20.05
N ASN A 257 14.38 2.21 20.62
CA ASN A 257 14.41 1.63 21.97
C ASN A 257 14.29 2.66 23.09
N ASP A 258 14.34 3.96 22.78
CA ASP A 258 14.03 5.06 23.70
C ASP A 258 12.54 5.45 23.69
N TYR A 259 11.69 4.61 23.10
CA TYR A 259 10.25 4.85 22.94
C TYR A 259 9.92 6.07 22.05
N SER A 260 10.83 6.55 21.23
CA SER A 260 10.51 7.48 20.14
C SER A 260 10.30 6.72 18.83
N GLU A 261 9.54 7.31 17.92
CA GLU A 261 9.30 6.75 16.59
C GLU A 261 9.52 7.80 15.51
N LEU A 262 9.76 7.32 14.30
CA LEU A 262 9.82 8.11 13.09
C LEU A 262 8.93 7.47 12.03
N MET A 263 8.05 8.26 11.44
CA MET A 263 7.43 7.96 10.15
C MET A 263 8.06 8.87 9.11
N LEU A 264 8.56 8.34 8.01
CA LEU A 264 9.12 9.10 6.90
C LEU A 264 8.59 8.54 5.59
N TYR A 265 8.31 9.39 4.61
CA TYR A 265 8.08 8.95 3.24
C TYR A 265 8.70 9.89 2.23
N VAL A 266 9.15 9.32 1.10
CA VAL A 266 9.62 10.04 -0.06
C VAL A 266 8.84 9.62 -1.29
N MET A 267 8.26 10.61 -2.00
CA MET A 267 7.54 10.41 -3.25
C MET A 267 8.52 10.60 -4.39
N ARG A 268 8.67 9.59 -5.25
CA ARG A 268 9.62 9.61 -6.37
C ARG A 268 8.94 10.01 -7.67
N LYS A 269 9.59 10.87 -8.46
CA LYS A 269 9.10 11.31 -9.76
C LYS A 269 9.81 10.64 -10.93
N LYS A 270 9.18 10.69 -12.10
CA LYS A 270 9.68 10.11 -13.36
C LYS A 270 11.04 10.65 -13.78
N ASP A 271 11.32 11.91 -13.47
CA ASP A 271 12.59 12.57 -13.77
C ASP A 271 13.72 12.18 -12.79
N GLY A 272 13.44 11.28 -11.85
CA GLY A 272 14.38 10.85 -10.81
C GLY A 272 14.47 11.78 -9.60
N SER A 273 13.74 12.90 -9.61
CA SER A 273 13.70 13.81 -8.46
C SER A 273 12.76 13.29 -7.37
N ILE A 274 12.93 13.81 -6.16
CA ILE A 274 12.00 13.58 -5.03
C ILE A 274 11.00 14.73 -5.00
N ASP A 275 9.72 14.39 -4.85
CA ASP A 275 8.66 15.37 -4.71
C ASP A 275 8.81 16.14 -3.40
N LYS A 276 8.68 17.47 -3.46
CA LYS A 276 8.83 18.36 -2.29
C LYS A 276 7.80 18.13 -1.18
N ASN A 277 6.67 17.46 -1.51
CA ASN A 277 5.64 17.06 -0.55
C ASN A 277 6.01 15.79 0.24
N SER A 278 7.17 15.18 -0.05
CA SER A 278 7.75 14.15 0.82
C SER A 278 7.96 14.71 2.22
N SER A 279 7.59 13.94 3.22
CA SER A 279 7.58 14.44 4.60
C SER A 279 7.74 13.32 5.63
N GLY A 280 7.69 13.67 6.88
CA GLY A 280 7.71 12.72 7.99
C GLY A 280 7.18 13.31 9.28
N THR A 281 7.20 12.49 10.31
CA THR A 281 6.80 12.86 11.66
C THR A 281 7.76 12.24 12.66
N ILE A 282 8.27 13.02 13.60
CA ILE A 282 8.94 12.53 14.79
C ILE A 282 7.89 12.41 15.89
N ILE A 283 7.90 11.29 16.59
CA ILE A 283 7.05 11.02 17.74
C ILE A 283 7.95 10.83 18.97
N GLY A 284 7.81 11.68 19.97
CA GLY A 284 8.53 11.57 21.23
C GLY A 284 8.05 10.39 22.09
N ALA A 285 8.83 10.00 23.07
CA ALA A 285 8.42 9.00 24.05
C ALA A 285 7.15 9.42 24.81
N ASP A 286 6.93 10.72 24.96
CA ASP A 286 5.74 11.32 25.56
C ASP A 286 4.54 11.45 24.60
N GLY A 287 4.66 10.95 23.37
CA GLY A 287 3.63 11.00 22.32
C GLY A 287 3.52 12.34 21.58
N LYS A 288 4.33 13.36 21.94
CA LYS A 288 4.36 14.61 21.19
C LYS A 288 4.92 14.42 19.80
N THR A 289 4.34 15.10 18.85
CA THR A 289 4.68 14.98 17.43
C THR A 289 5.32 16.25 16.87
N GLU A 290 6.21 16.06 15.92
CA GLU A 290 6.80 17.15 15.13
C GLU A 290 6.81 16.74 13.66
N HIS A 291 6.18 17.54 12.82
CA HIS A 291 6.19 17.35 11.37
C HIS A 291 7.55 17.71 10.78
N LEU A 292 8.05 16.88 9.86
CA LEU A 292 9.28 17.09 9.10
C LEU A 292 8.98 17.32 7.63
N SER A 293 9.43 18.42 7.07
CA SER A 293 9.51 18.62 5.62
C SER A 293 10.72 17.88 5.04
N LEU A 294 10.70 17.64 3.73
CA LEU A 294 11.79 16.96 3.01
C LEU A 294 13.18 17.53 3.30
N SER A 295 13.31 18.85 3.50
CA SER A 295 14.59 19.50 3.78
C SER A 295 15.17 19.19 5.16
N GLN A 296 14.38 18.64 6.08
CA GLN A 296 14.77 18.40 7.48
C GLN A 296 15.31 16.99 7.72
N PHE A 297 15.19 16.08 6.75
CA PHE A 297 15.76 14.74 6.85
C PHE A 297 16.46 14.33 5.56
N LYS A 298 17.30 13.31 5.65
CA LYS A 298 18.01 12.71 4.52
C LYS A 298 17.92 11.20 4.63
N ILE A 299 17.64 10.56 3.50
CA ILE A 299 17.66 9.10 3.37
C ILE A 299 18.57 8.75 2.20
N ARG A 300 19.53 7.85 2.43
CA ARG A 300 20.46 7.39 1.40
C ARG A 300 20.59 5.87 1.48
N SER A 301 20.27 5.19 0.40
CA SER A 301 20.51 3.75 0.31
C SER A 301 21.99 3.44 0.18
N LYS A 302 22.43 2.34 0.76
CA LYS A 302 23.84 1.87 0.75
C LYS A 302 24.05 0.69 -0.17
N SER A 303 23.01 -0.05 -0.50
CA SER A 303 23.05 -1.21 -1.37
C SER A 303 21.83 -1.29 -2.25
N LYS A 304 21.80 -2.25 -3.16
CA LYS A 304 20.66 -2.56 -4.01
C LYS A 304 20.49 -4.06 -4.10
N TRP A 305 19.25 -4.48 -4.23
CA TRP A 305 18.88 -5.87 -4.47
C TRP A 305 18.05 -5.96 -5.76
N LEU A 306 18.48 -6.83 -6.67
CA LEU A 306 17.77 -7.12 -7.91
C LEU A 306 16.87 -8.34 -7.72
N SER A 307 15.55 -8.12 -7.76
CA SER A 307 14.59 -9.21 -7.66
C SER A 307 14.71 -10.19 -8.84
N SER A 308 14.82 -11.46 -8.52
CA SER A 308 14.76 -12.53 -9.52
C SER A 308 13.35 -12.71 -10.10
N LYS A 309 12.31 -12.30 -9.36
CA LYS A 309 10.90 -12.45 -9.69
C LYS A 309 10.42 -11.32 -10.62
N SER A 310 10.52 -10.08 -10.17
CA SER A 310 9.98 -8.90 -10.87
C SER A 310 11.01 -8.14 -11.72
N LYS A 311 12.30 -8.38 -11.52
CA LYS A 311 13.42 -7.57 -12.03
C LYS A 311 13.46 -6.15 -11.44
N GLY A 312 12.67 -5.87 -10.41
CA GLY A 312 12.77 -4.65 -9.62
C GLY A 312 14.15 -4.52 -8.97
N ASN A 313 14.73 -3.32 -9.04
CA ASN A 313 16.04 -3.04 -8.45
C ASN A 313 15.87 -2.14 -7.22
N TYR A 314 15.65 -2.76 -6.08
CA TYR A 314 15.29 -2.09 -4.84
C TYR A 314 16.52 -1.54 -4.11
N PRO A 315 16.50 -0.25 -3.70
CA PRO A 315 17.53 0.25 -2.78
C PRO A 315 17.34 -0.43 -1.43
N LEU A 316 18.42 -0.88 -0.81
CA LEU A 316 18.39 -1.49 0.52
C LEU A 316 19.45 -0.87 1.43
N ASN A 317 19.25 -1.05 2.74
CA ASN A 317 20.16 -0.58 3.79
C ASN A 317 20.37 0.93 3.72
N TRP A 318 19.70 1.66 4.57
CA TRP A 318 19.64 3.13 4.47
C TRP A 318 20.36 3.81 5.61
N ASP A 319 21.06 4.89 5.31
CA ASP A 319 21.43 5.91 6.29
C ASP A 319 20.29 6.94 6.35
N VAL A 320 19.71 7.12 7.54
CA VAL A 320 18.66 8.12 7.82
C VAL A 320 19.24 9.17 8.77
N GLU A 321 19.18 10.44 8.37
CA GLU A 321 19.68 11.55 9.16
C GLU A 321 18.60 12.60 9.39
N ILE A 322 18.48 13.10 10.63
CA ILE A 322 17.69 14.28 10.99
C ILE A 322 18.63 15.23 11.76
N PRO A 323 19.33 16.14 11.03
CA PRO A 323 20.42 16.94 11.63
C PRO A 323 19.97 17.82 12.81
N SER A 324 18.79 18.43 12.73
CA SER A 324 18.24 19.29 13.81
C SER A 324 17.96 18.54 15.10
N LYS A 325 17.83 17.21 15.04
CA LYS A 325 17.61 16.32 16.19
C LYS A 325 18.84 15.49 16.55
N GLN A 326 19.94 15.71 15.84
CA GLN A 326 21.17 14.92 16.00
C GLN A 326 20.89 13.41 15.94
N ILE A 327 19.99 13.00 15.01
CA ILE A 327 19.65 11.61 14.76
C ILE A 327 20.43 11.13 13.54
N LYS A 328 21.15 10.01 13.68
CA LYS A 328 21.80 9.29 12.60
C LYS A 328 21.52 7.79 12.79
N LEU A 329 20.78 7.21 11.87
CA LEU A 329 20.38 5.81 11.92
C LEU A 329 20.88 5.05 10.69
N GLN A 330 21.22 3.80 10.89
CA GLN A 330 21.33 2.78 9.85
C GLN A 330 20.11 1.88 9.95
N VAL A 331 19.32 1.83 8.90
CA VAL A 331 18.18 0.92 8.75
C VAL A 331 18.61 -0.19 7.83
N ILE A 332 18.64 -1.42 8.32
CA ILE A 332 19.18 -2.58 7.61
C ILE A 332 18.06 -3.60 7.44
N ALA A 333 17.75 -3.95 6.20
CA ALA A 333 16.81 -5.00 5.88
C ALA A 333 17.25 -6.32 6.54
N ASP A 334 16.37 -6.97 7.27
CA ASP A 334 16.70 -8.24 7.96
C ASP A 334 17.08 -9.34 6.95
N PHE A 335 16.54 -9.29 5.74
CA PHE A 335 16.99 -10.03 4.54
C PHE A 335 16.44 -9.35 3.27
N GLU A 336 16.95 -9.72 2.10
CA GLU A 336 16.71 -8.99 0.85
C GLU A 336 15.36 -9.32 0.20
N ASP A 337 15.02 -10.60 0.04
CA ASP A 337 13.81 -11.06 -0.68
C ASP A 337 12.55 -10.95 0.20
N GLN A 338 12.03 -9.72 0.35
CA GLN A 338 10.76 -9.41 1.00
C GLN A 338 9.80 -8.71 0.01
N GLU A 339 9.72 -9.22 -1.21
CA GLU A 339 8.94 -8.65 -2.30
C GLU A 339 7.58 -9.33 -2.45
N LEU A 340 6.51 -8.53 -2.54
CA LEU A 340 5.16 -8.95 -2.90
C LEU A 340 4.91 -8.68 -4.39
N VAL A 341 4.50 -9.72 -5.11
CA VAL A 341 4.11 -9.64 -6.52
C VAL A 341 2.60 -9.80 -6.64
N THR A 342 1.84 -8.73 -6.39
CA THR A 342 0.39 -8.76 -6.19
C THR A 342 -0.40 -8.56 -7.48
N LYS A 343 -0.15 -9.40 -8.48
CA LYS A 343 -0.79 -9.31 -9.81
C LYS A 343 -2.28 -9.67 -9.82
N ARG A 344 -2.77 -10.35 -8.81
CA ARG A 344 -4.18 -10.81 -8.72
C ARG A 344 -5.08 -9.83 -8.01
N SER A 345 -4.51 -8.86 -7.30
CA SER A 345 -5.21 -7.84 -6.52
C SER A 345 -4.94 -6.43 -7.04
N THR A 346 -3.88 -5.80 -6.58
CA THR A 346 -3.56 -4.40 -6.90
C THR A 346 -2.85 -4.21 -8.25
N ASP A 347 -2.29 -5.26 -8.84
CA ASP A 347 -1.35 -5.21 -9.98
C ASP A 347 -0.10 -4.33 -9.69
N VAL A 348 0.26 -4.22 -8.41
CA VAL A 348 1.44 -3.49 -7.93
C VAL A 348 2.43 -4.47 -7.34
N THR A 349 3.67 -4.44 -7.83
CA THR A 349 4.77 -5.17 -7.18
C THR A 349 5.52 -4.20 -6.27
N TYR A 350 5.69 -4.56 -5.00
CA TYR A 350 6.37 -3.72 -4.02
C TYR A 350 7.20 -4.56 -3.04
N TRP A 351 8.14 -3.91 -2.39
CA TRP A 351 8.97 -4.50 -1.36
C TRP A 351 8.47 -4.03 0.01
N GLU A 352 8.27 -4.99 0.92
CA GLU A 352 7.68 -4.77 2.24
C GLU A 352 8.49 -5.51 3.28
N GLY A 353 9.40 -4.82 3.95
CA GLY A 353 10.44 -5.52 4.68
C GLY A 353 10.68 -5.10 6.11
N ALA A 354 10.74 -6.13 6.95
CA ALA A 354 11.26 -6.04 8.31
C ALA A 354 12.73 -5.59 8.30
N SER A 355 13.07 -4.67 9.17
CA SER A 355 14.39 -4.05 9.24
C SER A 355 14.85 -3.84 10.68
N THR A 356 16.14 -3.95 10.90
CA THR A 356 16.81 -3.67 12.18
C THR A 356 17.48 -2.29 12.12
N ILE A 357 17.40 -1.54 13.22
CA ILE A 357 17.93 -0.18 13.30
C ILE A 357 19.07 -0.12 14.32
N THR A 358 20.14 0.57 13.94
CA THR A 358 21.23 0.97 14.83
C THR A 358 21.63 2.41 14.54
N GLY A 359 22.22 3.10 15.50
CA GLY A 359 22.68 4.47 15.26
C GLY A 359 22.96 5.28 16.50
N THR A 360 22.82 6.59 16.36
CA THR A 360 22.99 7.54 17.47
C THR A 360 21.88 8.59 17.47
N LYS A 361 21.47 9.01 18.66
CA LYS A 361 20.57 10.14 18.89
C LYS A 361 21.16 11.02 19.99
N MET A 362 21.41 12.31 19.66
CA MET A 362 22.09 13.25 20.57
C MET A 362 23.42 12.70 21.12
N GLY A 363 24.21 12.05 20.23
CA GLY A 363 25.50 11.45 20.55
C GLY A 363 25.44 10.13 21.34
N ARG A 364 24.26 9.64 21.75
CA ARG A 364 24.08 8.39 22.49
C ARG A 364 23.70 7.25 21.54
N PRO A 365 24.22 6.03 21.77
CA PRO A 365 23.79 4.86 21.02
C PRO A 365 22.28 4.64 21.10
N ILE A 366 21.68 4.29 19.97
CA ILE A 366 20.26 3.95 19.86
C ILE A 366 20.09 2.75 18.93
N SER A 367 19.06 1.96 19.16
CA SER A 367 18.67 0.83 18.33
C SER A 367 17.15 0.77 18.18
N GLY A 368 16.67 -0.11 17.32
CA GLY A 368 15.25 -0.29 17.12
C GLY A 368 14.92 -1.32 16.06
N GLU A 369 13.65 -1.39 15.73
CA GLU A 369 13.10 -2.20 14.66
C GLU A 369 12.21 -1.32 13.79
N GLY A 370 12.07 -1.64 12.50
CA GLY A 370 11.27 -0.87 11.57
C GLY A 370 10.75 -1.69 10.41
N TYR A 371 9.82 -1.10 9.68
CA TYR A 371 9.36 -1.59 8.39
C TYR A 371 9.62 -0.55 7.32
N VAL A 372 9.94 -1.03 6.12
CA VAL A 372 10.15 -0.19 4.95
C VAL A 372 9.32 -0.74 3.81
N GLU A 373 8.49 0.12 3.22
CA GLU A 373 7.71 -0.17 2.02
C GLU A 373 8.28 0.60 0.83
N MET A 374 8.41 -0.05 -0.32
CA MET A 374 8.92 0.57 -1.55
C MET A 374 8.11 0.13 -2.75
N THR A 375 7.43 1.07 -3.39
CA THR A 375 6.61 0.84 -4.59
C THR A 375 7.30 1.36 -5.86
N GLY A 376 6.90 0.89 -7.05
CA GLY A 376 7.32 1.47 -8.32
C GLY A 376 8.78 1.22 -8.74
N TYR A 377 9.43 0.18 -8.21
CA TYR A 377 10.80 -0.21 -8.60
C TYR A 377 10.84 -1.32 -9.65
N SER A 378 9.82 -2.15 -9.71
CA SER A 378 9.66 -3.15 -10.77
C SER A 378 8.93 -2.59 -11.99
N GLU A 379 7.86 -1.82 -11.74
CA GLU A 379 7.04 -1.13 -12.72
C GLU A 379 6.64 0.22 -12.15
N SER A 380 6.56 1.26 -12.99
CA SER A 380 6.02 2.55 -12.55
C SER A 380 4.58 2.37 -12.09
N PHE A 381 4.22 2.98 -10.98
CA PHE A 381 2.88 2.98 -10.45
C PHE A 381 1.92 3.54 -11.52
N LYS A 382 0.97 2.74 -12.00
CA LYS A 382 0.00 3.17 -13.01
C LYS A 382 -1.24 3.71 -12.29
N LYS A 383 -1.68 4.92 -12.64
CA LYS A 383 -2.93 5.55 -12.14
C LYS A 383 -4.20 4.69 -12.41
N LYS A 384 -4.08 3.62 -13.22
CA LYS A 384 -5.13 2.62 -13.46
C LYS A 384 -5.12 1.46 -12.48
N SER A 385 -4.14 1.37 -11.59
CA SER A 385 -4.24 0.51 -10.43
C SER A 385 -5.39 1.00 -9.56
N ILE A 386 -5.97 0.15 -8.77
CA ILE A 386 -7.20 0.34 -7.98
C ILE A 386 -7.11 1.53 -6.98
N PHE A 387 -6.00 2.24 -6.97
CA PHE A 387 -5.73 3.45 -6.16
C PHE A 387 -5.94 4.74 -6.94
#